data_01d4da44788c3af6c5dcfb3cff32703f
#
_entry.id   01d4da44788c3af6c5dcfb3cff32703f
#
_cell.length_a   1.000
_cell.length_b   1.000
_cell.length_c   1.000
_cell.angle_alpha   90.00
_cell.angle_beta   90.00
_cell.angle_gamma   90.00
#
_symmetry.space_group_name_H-M   'P 1'
#
loop_
_entity.id
_entity.type
_entity.pdbx_description
1 polymer ?
#
loop_
_entity_poly.entity_id
_entity_poly.type
_entity_poly.pdbx_seq_one_letter_code
_entity_poly.pdbx_strand_id
1 'polypeptide(L)'
;MDVPAVTITTVEEERASAVEALHAATAVYTAAHVVDALLERLGWPAGDRRLVDPSCGDGAFLERALERLLAARPRGFMPVGLIEGWEIHPGACADARSKVSAVLCRHGHSAEHASAVAERMVHNRDFLTDSPANAEWDIVAGNPPYLRASKIPDALRRIYVRHVPDFAVADMLYSFLERCSRTLTPSGRIGFVTCDRWLVNASAGRLRERLGERLTLAHTERLDVTSAFYRPKQRRAGSPPRVHPVTVVLTREHSAGERLTSDPVHPGVDASRYEGYPRLGELAHVRIAPWLGTHGIFVVDEDTAASLPRDELVAAVDTDDIICGRLATPKRYAIRTLPTTQPCEAILAHLTRTMNRMAARGRQGKFWMPPESFHAMDLSQESLLVPRIAKSAVSIRVPPGVLPINHNLSIVAADPDTLTRIEAALSSPLATQWVQDYAPRLEGGYFSLTTTLLRKLPIAN
;
A
#
# COMPACT_ATOMS: atom_id res chain seq x y z
N MET A 1 -5.60 45.56 -24.71
CA MET A 1 -5.22 44.15 -24.49
C MET A 1 -4.49 44.10 -23.16
N ASP A 2 -5.24 43.81 -22.08
CA ASP A 2 -4.64 43.66 -20.75
C ASP A 2 -3.88 42.35 -20.70
N VAL A 3 -2.57 42.44 -20.50
CA VAL A 3 -1.73 41.27 -20.20
C VAL A 3 -2.05 40.88 -18.75
N PRO A 4 -2.50 39.63 -18.46
CA PRO A 4 -2.74 39.23 -17.09
C PRO A 4 -1.44 39.35 -16.30
N ALA A 5 -1.48 40.05 -15.16
CA ALA A 5 -0.39 40.14 -14.21
C ALA A 5 -0.01 38.74 -13.76
N VAL A 6 1.20 38.28 -14.11
CA VAL A 6 1.78 37.04 -13.57
C VAL A 6 2.10 37.30 -12.10
N THR A 7 1.28 36.77 -11.20
CA THR A 7 1.54 36.81 -9.77
C THR A 7 2.76 35.94 -9.49
N ILE A 8 3.89 36.57 -9.19
CA ILE A 8 5.11 35.86 -8.75
C ILE A 8 4.85 35.36 -7.34
N THR A 9 4.49 34.08 -7.20
CA THR A 9 4.38 33.42 -5.90
C THR A 9 5.78 33.31 -5.27
N THR A 10 5.92 33.77 -4.05
CA THR A 10 7.19 33.65 -3.32
C THR A 10 7.47 32.19 -2.97
N VAL A 11 8.75 31.84 -2.77
CA VAL A 11 9.16 30.48 -2.35
C VAL A 11 8.47 30.07 -1.03
N GLU A 12 8.22 31.02 -0.15
CA GLU A 12 7.52 30.79 1.11
C GLU A 12 6.03 30.49 0.90
N GLU A 13 5.36 31.21 0.01
CA GLU A 13 3.96 30.94 -0.35
C GLU A 13 3.80 29.58 -1.05
N GLU A 14 4.73 29.24 -1.95
CA GLU A 14 4.75 27.90 -2.61
C GLU A 14 4.92 26.80 -1.56
N ARG A 15 5.82 26.97 -0.57
CA ARG A 15 6.01 26.03 0.52
C ARG A 15 4.79 25.96 1.43
N ALA A 16 4.18 27.07 1.80
CA ALA A 16 2.97 27.09 2.64
C ALA A 16 1.79 26.38 1.96
N SER A 17 1.57 26.65 0.67
CA SER A 17 0.55 25.94 -0.13
C SER A 17 0.84 24.43 -0.23
N ALA A 18 2.11 24.04 -0.38
CA ALA A 18 2.51 22.66 -0.42
C ALA A 18 2.29 21.93 0.93
N VAL A 19 2.53 22.60 2.05
CA VAL A 19 2.27 22.07 3.40
C VAL A 19 0.77 21.87 3.61
N GLU A 20 -0.06 22.84 3.21
CA GLU A 20 -1.52 22.73 3.29
C GLU A 20 -2.05 21.57 2.45
N ALA A 21 -1.57 21.42 1.21
CA ALA A 21 -1.93 20.31 0.33
C ALA A 21 -1.50 18.95 0.89
N LEU A 22 -0.31 18.86 1.49
CA LEU A 22 0.18 17.67 2.16
C LEU A 22 -0.70 17.32 3.35
N HIS A 23 -0.98 18.27 4.23
CA HIS A 23 -1.85 18.10 5.38
C HIS A 23 -3.25 17.64 4.94
N ALA A 24 -3.83 18.27 3.92
CA ALA A 24 -5.11 17.87 3.36
C ALA A 24 -5.12 16.39 2.86
N ALA A 25 -4.01 15.89 2.35
CA ALA A 25 -3.89 14.52 1.87
C ALA A 25 -3.65 13.48 2.99
N THR A 26 -2.98 13.87 4.07
CA THR A 26 -2.43 12.92 5.06
C THR A 26 -3.01 13.03 6.47
N ALA A 27 -3.77 14.10 6.81
CA ALA A 27 -4.32 14.28 8.15
C ALA A 27 -5.32 13.17 8.52
N VAL A 28 -4.81 12.15 9.18
CA VAL A 28 -5.53 11.02 9.77
C VAL A 28 -4.97 10.81 11.16
N TYR A 29 -5.82 10.92 12.19
CA TYR A 29 -5.39 10.89 13.58
C TYR A 29 -5.73 9.57 14.24
N THR A 30 -4.84 9.09 15.09
CA THR A 30 -4.96 7.79 15.75
C THR A 30 -5.89 7.86 16.95
N ALA A 31 -6.79 6.89 17.10
CA ALA A 31 -7.70 6.81 18.24
C ALA A 31 -6.93 6.51 19.54
N ALA A 32 -7.43 7.09 20.65
CA ALA A 32 -6.74 7.03 21.95
C ALA A 32 -6.41 5.62 22.43
N HIS A 33 -7.30 4.64 22.22
CA HIS A 33 -7.06 3.25 22.63
C HIS A 33 -5.89 2.60 21.88
N VAL A 34 -5.68 2.94 20.60
CA VAL A 34 -4.54 2.45 19.81
C VAL A 34 -3.25 3.10 20.29
N VAL A 35 -3.28 4.41 20.57
CA VAL A 35 -2.13 5.14 21.12
C VAL A 35 -1.72 4.52 22.47
N ASP A 36 -2.70 4.29 23.36
CA ASP A 36 -2.45 3.70 24.67
C ASP A 36 -1.84 2.31 24.59
N ALA A 37 -2.37 1.43 23.73
CA ALA A 37 -1.84 0.08 23.52
C ALA A 37 -0.40 0.14 22.98
N LEU A 38 -0.10 1.06 22.07
CA LEU A 38 1.24 1.18 21.51
C LEU A 38 2.24 1.74 22.52
N LEU A 39 1.88 2.75 23.30
CA LEU A 39 2.72 3.29 24.38
C LEU A 39 3.02 2.23 25.45
N GLU A 40 2.06 1.39 25.78
CA GLU A 40 2.26 0.26 26.71
C GLU A 40 3.28 -0.74 26.16
N ARG A 41 3.16 -1.13 24.88
CA ARG A 41 4.12 -2.03 24.22
C ARG A 41 5.54 -1.44 24.15
N LEU A 42 5.66 -0.13 24.06
CA LEU A 42 6.94 0.58 24.09
C LEU A 42 7.52 0.68 25.51
N GLY A 43 6.74 0.35 26.54
CA GLY A 43 7.12 0.49 27.94
C GLY A 43 7.22 1.96 28.37
N TRP A 44 6.32 2.81 27.87
CA TRP A 44 6.26 4.22 28.25
C TRP A 44 5.22 4.47 29.35
N PRO A 45 5.56 5.28 30.40
CA PRO A 45 6.86 5.89 30.69
C PRO A 45 7.81 4.93 31.43
N ALA A 46 9.13 5.11 31.26
CA ALA A 46 10.12 4.37 32.04
C ALA A 46 11.34 5.25 32.34
N GLY A 47 11.58 5.54 33.61
CA GLY A 47 12.68 6.41 34.01
C GLY A 47 12.64 7.78 33.33
N ASP A 48 13.80 8.27 32.92
CA ASP A 48 13.97 9.56 32.20
C ASP A 48 14.18 9.35 30.70
N ARG A 49 13.58 8.29 30.13
CA ARG A 49 13.61 8.05 28.69
C ARG A 49 12.97 9.21 27.92
N ARG A 50 13.56 9.51 26.77
CA ARG A 50 13.10 10.58 25.89
C ARG A 50 12.22 10.00 24.78
N LEU A 51 11.03 10.60 24.61
CA LEU A 51 10.08 10.22 23.58
C LEU A 51 9.94 11.35 22.56
N VAL A 52 9.92 10.99 21.26
CA VAL A 52 9.57 11.91 20.18
C VAL A 52 8.44 11.36 19.32
N ASP A 53 7.51 12.25 18.94
CA ASP A 53 6.58 12.03 17.84
C ASP A 53 7.06 12.87 16.64
N PRO A 54 7.55 12.24 15.56
CA PRO A 54 8.15 12.94 14.42
C PRO A 54 7.14 13.63 13.50
N SER A 55 5.83 13.40 13.71
CA SER A 55 4.73 13.94 12.89
C SER A 55 3.44 14.00 13.71
N CYS A 56 3.49 14.79 14.79
CA CYS A 56 2.51 14.70 15.88
C CYS A 56 1.07 15.12 15.51
N GLY A 57 0.86 15.73 14.35
CA GLY A 57 -0.45 16.15 13.91
C GLY A 57 -1.13 17.05 14.93
N ASP A 58 -2.33 16.68 15.36
CA ASP A 58 -3.08 17.38 16.40
C ASP A 58 -2.64 17.02 17.84
N GLY A 59 -1.57 16.23 18.00
CA GLY A 59 -0.99 15.90 19.30
C GLY A 59 -1.58 14.69 20.01
N ALA A 60 -2.27 13.78 19.32
CA ALA A 60 -2.89 12.62 19.96
C ALA A 60 -1.91 11.72 20.74
N PHE A 61 -0.72 11.44 20.17
CA PHE A 61 0.33 10.70 20.88
C PHE A 61 0.95 11.50 22.02
N LEU A 62 1.19 12.80 21.80
CA LEU A 62 1.78 13.67 22.82
C LEU A 62 0.87 13.79 24.04
N GLU A 63 -0.43 13.98 23.83
CA GLU A 63 -1.43 14.06 24.91
C GLU A 63 -1.37 12.80 25.78
N ARG A 64 -1.47 11.62 25.18
CA ARG A 64 -1.48 10.36 25.93
C ARG A 64 -0.12 10.04 26.58
N ALA A 65 0.98 10.31 25.87
CA ALA A 65 2.32 10.13 26.42
C ALA A 65 2.56 11.04 27.64
N LEU A 66 2.15 12.29 27.55
CA LEU A 66 2.29 13.28 28.63
C LEU A 66 1.41 12.93 29.84
N GLU A 67 0.15 12.53 29.63
CA GLU A 67 -0.73 12.06 30.71
C GLU A 67 -0.10 10.90 31.50
N ARG A 68 0.42 9.90 30.80
CA ARG A 68 1.08 8.74 31.42
C ARG A 68 2.33 9.16 32.19
N LEU A 69 3.15 10.04 31.63
CA LEU A 69 4.36 10.52 32.27
C LEU A 69 4.02 11.27 33.57
N LEU A 70 3.09 12.24 33.49
CA LEU A 70 2.74 13.06 34.65
C LEU A 70 1.99 12.29 35.72
N ALA A 71 1.20 11.28 35.36
CA ALA A 71 0.55 10.38 36.33
C ALA A 71 1.58 9.54 37.11
N ALA A 72 2.75 9.24 36.53
CA ALA A 72 3.84 8.50 37.18
C ALA A 72 4.85 9.38 37.90
N ARG A 73 4.64 10.71 37.97
CA ARG A 73 5.60 11.67 38.55
C ARG A 73 4.95 12.51 39.67
N PRO A 74 5.75 13.12 40.52
CA PRO A 74 5.24 14.08 41.50
C PRO A 74 4.52 15.25 40.86
N ARG A 75 3.53 15.79 41.56
CA ARG A 75 2.77 16.96 41.11
C ARG A 75 3.71 18.16 40.84
N GLY A 76 3.53 18.83 39.75
CA GLY A 76 4.39 19.94 39.30
C GLY A 76 5.68 19.51 38.59
N PHE A 77 5.85 18.22 38.29
CA PHE A 77 6.97 17.73 37.50
C PHE A 77 7.01 18.36 36.12
N MET A 78 8.21 18.75 35.67
CA MET A 78 8.44 19.40 34.38
C MET A 78 8.88 18.39 33.32
N PRO A 79 8.10 18.16 32.26
CA PRO A 79 8.39 17.15 31.25
C PRO A 79 9.34 17.62 30.12
N VAL A 80 9.84 18.86 30.21
CA VAL A 80 10.70 19.48 29.16
C VAL A 80 11.95 18.63 28.93
N GLY A 81 12.21 18.30 27.67
CA GLY A 81 13.32 17.45 27.24
C GLY A 81 13.04 15.94 27.31
N LEU A 82 11.90 15.51 27.91
CA LEU A 82 11.49 14.11 27.93
C LEU A 82 10.48 13.75 26.84
N ILE A 83 9.69 14.73 26.38
CA ILE A 83 8.73 14.54 25.27
C ILE A 83 8.90 15.66 24.28
N GLU A 84 9.00 15.31 23.00
CA GLU A 84 9.07 16.24 21.88
C GLU A 84 8.06 15.86 20.80
N GLY A 85 7.48 16.84 20.13
CA GLY A 85 6.62 16.67 18.96
C GLY A 85 7.09 17.54 17.80
N TRP A 86 7.00 17.03 16.58
CA TRP A 86 7.33 17.75 15.35
C TRP A 86 6.11 17.75 14.44
N GLU A 87 5.75 18.93 13.92
CA GLU A 87 4.63 19.08 12.99
C GLU A 87 4.91 20.21 12.01
N ILE A 88 4.84 19.89 10.71
CA ILE A 88 5.12 20.87 9.65
C ILE A 88 3.93 21.83 9.44
N HIS A 89 2.69 21.37 9.64
CA HIS A 89 1.48 22.16 9.43
C HIS A 89 1.21 23.07 10.65
N PRO A 90 1.16 24.40 10.48
CA PRO A 90 1.05 25.34 11.62
C PRO A 90 -0.24 25.18 12.42
N GLY A 91 -1.38 24.94 11.75
CA GLY A 91 -2.66 24.73 12.42
C GLY A 91 -2.68 23.48 13.28
N ALA A 92 -2.19 22.33 12.77
CA ALA A 92 -2.10 21.09 13.54
C ALA A 92 -1.10 21.23 14.70
N CYS A 93 0.02 21.92 14.49
CA CYS A 93 0.96 22.25 15.57
C CYS A 93 0.32 23.06 16.69
N ALA A 94 -0.52 24.06 16.36
CA ALA A 94 -1.25 24.85 17.35
C ALA A 94 -2.24 23.98 18.13
N ASP A 95 -2.95 23.06 17.47
CA ASP A 95 -3.85 22.11 18.12
C ASP A 95 -3.07 21.18 19.09
N ALA A 96 -1.90 20.68 18.67
CA ALA A 96 -1.04 19.87 19.52
C ALA A 96 -0.55 20.61 20.76
N ARG A 97 -0.10 21.87 20.60
CA ARG A 97 0.30 22.75 21.71
C ARG A 97 -0.86 23.00 22.69
N SER A 98 -2.07 23.21 22.16
CA SER A 98 -3.26 23.39 22.98
C SER A 98 -3.56 22.14 23.83
N LYS A 99 -3.48 20.95 23.27
CA LYS A 99 -3.66 19.68 24.00
C LYS A 99 -2.58 19.48 25.07
N VAL A 100 -1.31 19.69 24.72
CA VAL A 100 -0.19 19.59 25.68
C VAL A 100 -0.39 20.58 26.84
N SER A 101 -0.73 21.83 26.54
CA SER A 101 -1.03 22.86 27.56
C SER A 101 -2.20 22.45 28.46
N ALA A 102 -3.27 21.91 27.89
CA ALA A 102 -4.43 21.44 28.67
C ALA A 102 -4.06 20.29 29.62
N VAL A 103 -3.21 19.33 29.19
CA VAL A 103 -2.69 18.26 30.06
C VAL A 103 -1.91 18.87 31.22
N LEU A 104 -0.97 19.76 30.95
CA LEU A 104 -0.17 20.41 31.97
C LEU A 104 -1.03 21.17 33.02
N CYS A 105 -2.04 21.87 32.54
CA CYS A 105 -3.00 22.57 33.44
C CYS A 105 -3.75 21.57 34.35
N ARG A 106 -4.20 20.42 33.81
CA ARG A 106 -4.84 19.36 34.63
C ARG A 106 -3.91 18.82 35.74
N HIS A 107 -2.61 18.83 35.48
CA HIS A 107 -1.59 18.39 36.42
C HIS A 107 -1.01 19.49 37.32
N GLY A 108 -1.64 20.69 37.32
CA GLY A 108 -1.38 21.74 38.30
C GLY A 108 -0.44 22.86 37.85
N HIS A 109 -0.10 22.95 36.60
CA HIS A 109 0.65 24.08 36.04
C HIS A 109 -0.30 25.26 35.73
N SER A 110 0.20 26.49 35.86
CA SER A 110 -0.57 27.68 35.43
C SER A 110 -0.71 27.69 33.90
N ALA A 111 -1.76 28.32 33.39
CA ALA A 111 -2.02 28.39 31.93
C ALA A 111 -0.86 29.04 31.17
N GLU A 112 -0.29 30.11 31.71
CA GLU A 112 0.88 30.80 31.11
C GLU A 112 2.10 29.86 31.02
N HIS A 113 2.40 29.19 32.13
CA HIS A 113 3.51 28.26 32.19
C HIS A 113 3.30 27.04 31.27
N ALA A 114 2.09 26.48 31.25
CA ALA A 114 1.71 25.37 30.40
C ALA A 114 1.85 25.72 28.90
N SER A 115 1.45 26.93 28.51
CA SER A 115 1.61 27.41 27.12
C SER A 115 3.09 27.53 26.74
N ALA A 116 3.92 28.15 27.60
CA ALA A 116 5.35 28.28 27.33
C ALA A 116 6.07 26.95 27.24
N VAL A 117 5.68 25.95 28.06
CA VAL A 117 6.19 24.58 28.00
C VAL A 117 5.74 23.88 26.72
N ALA A 118 4.47 23.99 26.33
CA ALA A 118 3.95 23.39 25.11
C ALA A 118 4.67 23.90 23.86
N GLU A 119 5.01 25.20 23.80
CA GLU A 119 5.80 25.78 22.70
C GLU A 119 7.22 25.20 22.60
N ARG A 120 7.82 24.85 23.72
CA ARG A 120 9.14 24.24 23.76
C ARG A 120 9.11 22.73 23.43
N MET A 121 8.00 22.06 23.71
CA MET A 121 7.82 20.62 23.47
C MET A 121 7.37 20.34 22.02
N VAL A 122 6.63 21.25 21.38
CA VAL A 122 6.06 21.00 20.04
C VAL A 122 6.62 21.99 19.05
N HIS A 123 7.39 21.47 18.09
CA HIS A 123 8.10 22.24 17.09
C HIS A 123 7.30 22.35 15.80
N ASN A 124 6.97 23.57 15.35
CA ASN A 124 6.42 23.79 14.02
C ASN A 124 7.55 23.78 12.98
N ARG A 125 8.03 22.58 12.66
CA ARG A 125 9.16 22.34 11.75
C ARG A 125 9.00 20.99 11.03
N ASP A 126 9.75 20.83 9.95
CA ASP A 126 9.78 19.58 9.20
C ASP A 126 10.83 18.62 9.81
N PHE A 127 10.38 17.52 10.39
CA PHE A 127 11.26 16.52 11.00
C PHE A 127 12.28 15.93 10.03
N LEU A 128 11.89 15.72 8.77
CA LEU A 128 12.78 15.10 7.78
C LEU A 128 13.99 15.97 7.43
N THR A 129 13.84 17.30 7.52
CA THR A 129 14.89 18.26 7.12
C THR A 129 15.55 18.98 8.30
N ASP A 130 14.78 19.25 9.36
CA ASP A 130 15.19 20.18 10.42
C ASP A 130 15.57 19.45 11.72
N SER A 131 15.24 18.15 11.88
CA SER A 131 15.63 17.41 13.08
C SER A 131 17.17 17.27 13.12
N PRO A 132 17.80 17.42 14.30
CA PRO A 132 19.26 17.33 14.41
C PRO A 132 19.77 15.95 13.95
N ALA A 133 20.88 15.93 13.21
CA ALA A 133 21.44 14.69 12.67
C ALA A 133 21.96 13.73 13.75
N ASN A 134 22.38 14.30 14.89
CA ASN A 134 22.90 13.61 16.07
C ASN A 134 21.88 13.51 17.21
N ALA A 135 20.60 13.78 16.94
CA ALA A 135 19.55 13.56 17.94
C ALA A 135 19.44 12.07 18.27
N GLU A 136 19.23 11.76 19.54
CA GLU A 136 19.03 10.39 20.03
C GLU A 136 17.79 10.36 20.93
N TRP A 137 16.83 9.52 20.58
CA TRP A 137 15.62 9.27 21.38
C TRP A 137 15.55 7.80 21.80
N ASP A 138 15.04 7.57 22.98
CA ASP A 138 14.80 6.21 23.48
C ASP A 138 13.53 5.62 22.88
N ILE A 139 12.55 6.47 22.60
CA ILE A 139 11.26 6.08 22.03
C ILE A 139 10.89 7.07 20.92
N VAL A 140 10.62 6.51 19.75
CA VAL A 140 9.96 7.22 18.66
C VAL A 140 8.56 6.63 18.52
N ALA A 141 7.51 7.45 18.73
CA ALA A 141 6.13 6.97 18.70
C ALA A 141 5.26 7.93 17.89
N GLY A 142 4.40 7.39 17.02
CA GLY A 142 3.53 8.24 16.21
C GLY A 142 2.79 7.50 15.11
N ASN A 143 2.15 8.30 14.25
CA ASN A 143 1.49 7.86 13.02
C ASN A 143 2.03 8.70 11.84
N PRO A 144 3.22 8.36 11.30
CA PRO A 144 3.83 9.15 10.25
C PRO A 144 2.99 9.14 8.97
N PRO A 145 3.03 10.22 8.17
CA PRO A 145 2.26 10.28 6.93
C PRO A 145 2.72 9.21 5.93
N TYR A 146 1.76 8.54 5.26
CA TYR A 146 2.03 7.60 4.19
C TYR A 146 1.43 8.11 2.88
N LEU A 147 2.31 8.63 2.03
CA LEU A 147 1.97 9.24 0.75
C LEU A 147 3.05 8.90 -0.29
N ARG A 148 2.63 8.32 -1.43
CA ARG A 148 3.57 8.00 -2.51
C ARG A 148 4.26 9.26 -3.03
N ALA A 149 5.52 9.17 -3.41
CA ALA A 149 6.32 10.28 -3.92
C ALA A 149 5.64 11.09 -5.04
N SER A 150 4.91 10.40 -5.94
CA SER A 150 4.16 11.05 -7.04
C SER A 150 2.96 11.90 -6.58
N LYS A 151 2.60 11.85 -5.30
CA LYS A 151 1.51 12.61 -4.69
C LYS A 151 2.00 13.66 -3.69
N ILE A 152 3.28 13.66 -3.37
CA ILE A 152 3.90 14.71 -2.55
C ILE A 152 3.97 15.99 -3.38
N PRO A 153 3.53 17.14 -2.86
CA PRO A 153 3.66 18.42 -3.56
C PRO A 153 5.10 18.69 -3.99
N ASP A 154 5.27 19.19 -5.22
CA ASP A 154 6.58 19.31 -5.86
C ASP A 154 7.59 20.15 -5.06
N ALA A 155 7.14 21.22 -4.40
CA ALA A 155 7.99 22.06 -3.56
C ALA A 155 8.65 21.24 -2.43
N LEU A 156 7.88 20.40 -1.73
CA LEU A 156 8.41 19.54 -0.67
C LEU A 156 9.20 18.36 -1.22
N ARG A 157 8.75 17.74 -2.31
CA ARG A 157 9.45 16.63 -2.95
C ARG A 157 10.87 17.00 -3.39
N ARG A 158 11.07 18.20 -3.98
CA ARG A 158 12.40 18.70 -4.36
C ARG A 158 13.35 18.83 -3.16
N ILE A 159 12.82 19.12 -1.98
CA ILE A 159 13.59 19.20 -0.74
C ILE A 159 13.94 17.80 -0.26
N TYR A 160 12.94 16.91 -0.15
CA TYR A 160 13.13 15.57 0.43
C TYR A 160 14.13 14.70 -0.33
N VAL A 161 14.18 14.76 -1.66
CA VAL A 161 15.16 13.99 -2.45
C VAL A 161 16.61 14.35 -2.14
N ARG A 162 16.89 15.50 -1.48
CA ARG A 162 18.23 15.91 -1.06
C ARG A 162 18.59 15.45 0.35
N HIS A 163 17.59 15.10 1.17
CA HIS A 163 17.76 14.76 2.59
C HIS A 163 17.53 13.29 2.88
N VAL A 164 16.82 12.58 1.98
CA VAL A 164 16.40 11.19 2.16
C VAL A 164 17.11 10.30 1.15
N PRO A 165 17.65 9.13 1.55
CA PRO A 165 18.27 8.19 0.63
C PRO A 165 17.30 7.71 -0.47
N ASP A 166 17.83 7.37 -1.64
CA ASP A 166 17.07 6.93 -2.83
C ASP A 166 16.11 5.75 -2.58
N PHE A 167 16.47 4.82 -1.71
CA PHE A 167 15.62 3.69 -1.33
C PHE A 167 14.44 4.05 -0.43
N ALA A 168 14.43 5.25 0.15
CA ALA A 168 13.41 5.71 1.09
C ALA A 168 12.56 6.88 0.54
N VAL A 169 12.79 7.38 -0.67
CA VAL A 169 12.02 8.50 -1.26
C VAL A 169 10.70 8.08 -1.91
N ALA A 170 10.45 6.79 -2.11
CA ALA A 170 9.30 6.29 -2.85
C ALA A 170 7.94 6.54 -2.15
N ASP A 171 7.95 6.65 -0.82
CA ASP A 171 6.79 6.94 0.03
C ASP A 171 7.26 7.73 1.27
N MET A 172 6.47 8.70 1.74
CA MET A 172 6.85 9.50 2.92
C MET A 172 7.08 8.63 4.16
N LEU A 173 6.27 7.58 4.36
CA LEU A 173 6.48 6.64 5.45
C LEU A 173 7.90 6.05 5.45
N TYR A 174 8.44 5.74 4.26
CA TYR A 174 9.79 5.20 4.13
C TYR A 174 10.85 6.20 4.60
N SER A 175 10.63 7.49 4.26
CA SER A 175 11.50 8.57 4.70
C SER A 175 11.51 8.72 6.23
N PHE A 176 10.33 8.65 6.86
CA PHE A 176 10.22 8.71 8.31
C PHE A 176 10.85 7.48 8.99
N LEU A 177 10.57 6.26 8.51
CA LEU A 177 11.19 5.04 9.04
C LEU A 177 12.71 5.09 8.97
N GLU A 178 13.27 5.49 7.83
CA GLU A 178 14.72 5.63 7.65
C GLU A 178 15.30 6.70 8.59
N ARG A 179 14.69 7.89 8.63
CA ARG A 179 15.17 8.99 9.50
C ARG A 179 15.15 8.58 10.97
N CYS A 180 14.02 8.03 11.44
CA CYS A 180 13.85 7.59 12.83
C CYS A 180 14.80 6.45 13.19
N SER A 181 15.10 5.53 12.26
CA SER A 181 16.06 4.44 12.52
C SER A 181 17.47 4.92 12.88
N ARG A 182 17.83 6.11 12.43
CA ARG A 182 19.17 6.71 12.69
C ARG A 182 19.23 7.48 14.01
N THR A 183 18.08 7.90 14.51
CA THR A 183 17.97 8.81 15.67
C THR A 183 17.65 8.11 16.98
N LEU A 184 17.80 6.79 17.02
CA LEU A 184 17.58 5.99 18.22
C LEU A 184 18.85 5.84 19.07
N THR A 185 18.67 5.86 20.40
CA THR A 185 19.67 5.36 21.35
C THR A 185 19.95 3.87 21.13
N PRO A 186 21.04 3.29 21.66
CA PRO A 186 21.34 1.85 21.52
C PRO A 186 20.24 0.89 21.99
N SER A 187 19.43 1.30 22.97
CA SER A 187 18.25 0.55 23.46
C SER A 187 16.92 1.11 22.94
N GLY A 188 16.99 1.96 21.92
CA GLY A 188 15.84 2.71 21.42
C GLY A 188 14.83 1.85 20.65
N ARG A 189 13.57 2.31 20.66
CA ARG A 189 12.43 1.65 20.00
C ARG A 189 11.63 2.62 19.16
N ILE A 190 11.12 2.14 18.04
CA ILE A 190 10.13 2.84 17.22
C ILE A 190 8.81 2.11 17.38
N GLY A 191 7.75 2.82 17.76
CA GLY A 191 6.38 2.33 17.75
C GLY A 191 5.54 3.19 16.82
N PHE A 192 5.13 2.64 15.67
CA PHE A 192 4.34 3.37 14.70
C PHE A 192 3.01 2.69 14.40
N VAL A 193 2.00 3.52 14.17
CA VAL A 193 0.82 3.12 13.40
C VAL A 193 1.11 3.43 11.94
N THR A 194 1.06 2.43 11.07
CA THR A 194 1.41 2.59 9.64
C THR A 194 0.42 1.86 8.74
N CYS A 195 0.50 2.07 7.43
CA CYS A 195 -0.08 1.14 6.47
C CYS A 195 0.83 -0.08 6.30
N ASP A 196 0.26 -1.26 6.03
CA ASP A 196 0.99 -2.52 5.87
C ASP A 196 1.84 -2.60 4.59
N ARG A 197 1.68 -1.68 3.64
CA ARG A 197 2.34 -1.72 2.32
C ARG A 197 3.87 -1.84 2.39
N TRP A 198 4.51 -1.18 3.34
CA TRP A 198 5.96 -1.27 3.47
C TRP A 198 6.43 -2.64 3.97
N LEU A 199 5.58 -3.38 4.69
CA LEU A 199 5.85 -4.74 5.12
C LEU A 199 5.69 -5.74 3.97
N VAL A 200 4.61 -5.61 3.17
CA VAL A 200 4.20 -6.66 2.22
C VAL A 200 4.64 -6.42 0.77
N ASN A 201 4.84 -5.16 0.34
CA ASN A 201 5.17 -4.88 -1.07
C ASN A 201 6.63 -5.23 -1.39
N ALA A 202 6.84 -5.88 -2.55
CA ALA A 202 8.17 -6.17 -3.06
C ALA A 202 9.02 -4.91 -3.28
N SER A 203 8.39 -3.80 -3.71
CA SER A 203 9.07 -2.51 -3.93
C SER A 203 9.68 -1.90 -2.65
N ALA A 204 9.25 -2.34 -1.46
CA ALA A 204 9.80 -1.92 -0.18
C ALA A 204 10.93 -2.84 0.34
N GLY A 205 11.33 -3.86 -0.43
CA GLY A 205 12.33 -4.84 -0.01
C GLY A 205 13.65 -4.19 0.40
N ARG A 206 14.15 -3.25 -0.39
CA ARG A 206 15.39 -2.51 -0.07
C ARG A 206 15.29 -1.67 1.21
N LEU A 207 14.13 -1.07 1.48
CA LEU A 207 13.89 -0.38 2.74
C LEU A 207 13.94 -1.35 3.92
N ARG A 208 13.21 -2.48 3.85
CA ARG A 208 13.20 -3.49 4.92
C ARG A 208 14.60 -4.01 5.22
N GLU A 209 15.35 -4.36 4.20
CA GLU A 209 16.74 -4.81 4.33
C GLU A 209 17.62 -3.78 5.04
N ARG A 210 17.54 -2.49 4.64
CA ARG A 210 18.29 -1.40 5.26
C ARG A 210 17.86 -1.12 6.71
N LEU A 211 16.57 -1.25 7.01
CA LEU A 211 16.10 -1.18 8.39
C LEU A 211 16.62 -2.37 9.20
N GLY A 212 16.63 -3.58 8.63
CA GLY A 212 17.11 -4.81 9.28
C GLY A 212 18.62 -4.84 9.56
N GLU A 213 19.40 -3.93 8.98
CA GLU A 213 20.81 -3.72 9.35
C GLU A 213 20.96 -3.11 10.76
N ARG A 214 19.93 -2.39 11.24
CA ARG A 214 19.96 -1.63 12.50
C ARG A 214 18.91 -2.04 13.50
N LEU A 215 17.80 -2.60 13.04
CA LEU A 215 16.60 -2.84 13.81
C LEU A 215 16.07 -4.25 13.57
N THR A 216 15.35 -4.75 14.56
CA THR A 216 14.52 -5.94 14.44
C THR A 216 13.05 -5.58 14.64
N LEU A 217 12.16 -6.35 14.04
CA LEU A 217 10.71 -6.23 14.20
C LEU A 217 10.29 -7.03 15.44
N ALA A 218 10.07 -6.31 16.55
CA ALA A 218 9.69 -6.91 17.82
C ALA A 218 8.17 -7.22 17.89
N HIS A 219 7.35 -6.45 17.17
CA HIS A 219 5.90 -6.65 17.16
C HIS A 219 5.27 -6.07 15.90
N THR A 220 4.24 -6.76 15.40
CA THR A 220 3.33 -6.22 14.39
C THR A 220 1.92 -6.80 14.58
N GLU A 221 0.90 -5.94 14.43
CA GLU A 221 -0.50 -6.30 14.60
C GLU A 221 -1.38 -5.52 13.63
N ARG A 222 -2.34 -6.20 13.00
CA ARG A 222 -3.34 -5.54 12.14
C ARG A 222 -4.37 -4.82 12.99
N LEU A 223 -4.72 -3.61 12.60
CA LEU A 223 -5.76 -2.83 13.25
C LEU A 223 -7.05 -2.82 12.43
N ASP A 224 -8.18 -2.71 13.12
CA ASP A 224 -9.44 -2.42 12.47
C ASP A 224 -9.49 -0.96 12.02
N VAL A 225 -9.59 -0.75 10.72
CA VAL A 225 -9.61 0.59 10.10
C VAL A 225 -10.80 1.45 10.56
N THR A 226 -11.89 0.82 10.99
CA THR A 226 -13.11 1.52 11.40
C THR A 226 -12.98 2.17 12.77
N SER A 227 -12.15 1.62 13.64
CA SER A 227 -11.93 2.07 15.02
C SER A 227 -10.55 2.68 15.29
N ALA A 228 -9.57 2.39 14.41
CA ALA A 228 -8.18 2.81 14.63
C ALA A 228 -7.94 4.33 14.48
N PHE A 229 -8.82 5.01 13.73
CA PHE A 229 -8.61 6.41 13.39
C PHE A 229 -9.84 7.28 13.63
N TYR A 230 -9.60 8.54 13.93
CA TYR A 230 -10.62 9.59 13.85
C TYR A 230 -10.18 10.70 12.89
N ARG A 231 -11.14 11.51 12.39
CA ARG A 231 -10.86 12.63 11.50
C ARG A 231 -11.32 13.93 12.16
N PRO A 232 -10.61 15.05 11.92
CA PRO A 232 -11.10 16.36 12.34
C PRO A 232 -12.50 16.63 11.78
N LYS A 233 -13.35 17.32 12.54
CA LYS A 233 -14.75 17.68 12.19
C LYS A 233 -14.90 18.38 10.84
N GLN A 234 -13.85 19.01 10.32
CA GLN A 234 -13.83 19.76 9.06
C GLN A 234 -13.71 18.87 7.81
N ARG A 235 -13.40 17.58 7.93
CA ARG A 235 -13.39 16.65 6.80
C ARG A 235 -14.71 15.91 6.69
N ARG A 236 -15.24 15.77 5.44
CA ARG A 236 -16.46 15.01 5.15
C ARG A 236 -16.49 13.72 5.94
N ALA A 237 -17.48 13.60 6.83
CA ALA A 237 -17.79 12.37 7.51
C ALA A 237 -18.09 11.27 6.45
N GLY A 238 -17.57 10.08 6.61
CA GLY A 238 -18.18 8.97 5.93
C GLY A 238 -17.29 7.88 5.35
N SER A 239 -16.02 8.08 5.02
CA SER A 239 -15.23 6.96 4.51
C SER A 239 -13.95 6.77 5.32
N PRO A 240 -13.70 5.57 5.87
CA PRO A 240 -12.42 5.26 6.49
C PRO A 240 -11.28 5.43 5.47
N PRO A 241 -10.06 5.73 5.91
CA PRO A 241 -8.93 5.81 4.99
C PRO A 241 -8.76 4.46 4.27
N ARG A 242 -8.49 4.51 2.96
CA ARG A 242 -8.26 3.31 2.12
C ARG A 242 -6.86 2.73 2.40
N VAL A 243 -6.62 2.34 3.64
CA VAL A 243 -5.35 1.79 4.11
C VAL A 243 -5.63 0.55 4.96
N HIS A 244 -4.66 -0.33 5.03
CA HIS A 244 -4.66 -1.46 5.96
C HIS A 244 -3.70 -1.13 7.09
N PRO A 245 -4.23 -0.58 8.21
CA PRO A 245 -3.39 -0.11 9.28
C PRO A 245 -2.82 -1.28 10.09
N VAL A 246 -1.56 -1.09 10.50
CA VAL A 246 -0.85 -1.99 11.40
C VAL A 246 -0.14 -1.18 12.46
N THR A 247 -0.02 -1.73 13.67
CA THR A 247 1.00 -1.29 14.62
C THR A 247 2.27 -2.06 14.37
N VAL A 248 3.40 -1.38 14.51
CA VAL A 248 4.72 -2.01 14.44
C VAL A 248 5.58 -1.50 15.59
N VAL A 249 6.37 -2.40 16.18
CA VAL A 249 7.45 -2.04 17.11
C VAL A 249 8.76 -2.54 16.53
N LEU A 250 9.66 -1.60 16.25
CA LEU A 250 11.03 -1.87 15.82
C LEU A 250 11.97 -1.52 16.98
N THR A 251 13.03 -2.32 17.19
CA THR A 251 14.00 -2.10 18.26
C THR A 251 15.42 -2.32 17.79
N ARG A 252 16.37 -1.63 18.42
CA ARG A 252 17.81 -1.92 18.24
C ARG A 252 18.27 -3.17 19.01
N GLU A 253 17.45 -3.68 19.89
CA GLU A 253 17.72 -4.92 20.62
C GLU A 253 17.48 -6.13 19.70
N HIS A 254 18.54 -6.66 19.11
CA HIS A 254 18.45 -7.71 18.09
C HIS A 254 17.87 -9.04 18.59
N SER A 255 17.93 -9.31 19.90
CA SER A 255 17.34 -10.49 20.52
C SER A 255 15.82 -10.39 20.73
N ALA A 256 15.23 -9.21 20.61
CA ALA A 256 13.83 -8.94 20.93
C ALA A 256 12.87 -9.07 19.75
N GLY A 257 13.32 -9.56 18.58
CA GLY A 257 12.46 -9.66 17.41
C GLY A 257 13.13 -10.31 16.20
N GLU A 258 12.43 -10.31 15.08
CA GLU A 258 12.91 -10.85 13.82
C GLU A 258 13.65 -9.79 13.00
N ARG A 259 14.77 -10.18 12.40
CA ARG A 259 15.51 -9.30 11.50
C ARG A 259 14.70 -9.09 10.20
N LEU A 260 14.51 -7.83 9.83
CA LEU A 260 13.93 -7.50 8.55
C LEU A 260 14.91 -7.83 7.41
N THR A 261 14.39 -8.45 6.36
CA THR A 261 15.08 -8.75 5.10
C THR A 261 14.37 -8.09 3.93
N SER A 262 14.82 -8.32 2.71
CA SER A 262 14.08 -7.90 1.52
C SER A 262 12.72 -8.60 1.37
N ASP A 263 12.53 -9.74 2.04
CA ASP A 263 11.30 -10.51 1.95
C ASP A 263 10.10 -9.81 2.62
N PRO A 264 8.90 -9.99 2.07
CA PRO A 264 7.67 -9.47 2.69
C PRO A 264 7.42 -10.05 4.08
N VAL A 265 6.96 -9.19 4.99
CA VAL A 265 6.46 -9.58 6.31
C VAL A 265 4.93 -9.52 6.29
N HIS A 266 4.28 -10.60 6.68
CA HIS A 266 2.82 -10.70 6.73
C HIS A 266 2.34 -10.74 8.18
N PRO A 267 1.80 -9.63 8.73
CA PRO A 267 1.42 -9.54 10.13
C PRO A 267 0.38 -10.59 10.53
N GLY A 268 0.64 -11.34 11.61
CA GLY A 268 -0.26 -12.33 12.17
C GLY A 268 -0.41 -13.63 11.37
N VAL A 269 0.48 -13.87 10.40
CA VAL A 269 0.46 -15.10 9.59
C VAL A 269 1.38 -16.14 10.20
N ASP A 270 0.81 -17.31 10.50
CA ASP A 270 1.56 -18.52 10.85
C ASP A 270 1.96 -19.27 9.58
N ALA A 271 3.19 -19.08 9.13
CA ALA A 271 3.70 -19.69 7.91
C ALA A 271 3.83 -21.22 8.01
N SER A 272 3.97 -21.78 9.21
CA SER A 272 4.11 -23.24 9.42
C SER A 272 2.89 -24.01 8.95
N ARG A 273 1.72 -23.38 8.95
CA ARG A 273 0.46 -23.94 8.42
C ARG A 273 0.56 -24.38 6.96
N TYR A 274 1.48 -23.81 6.21
CA TYR A 274 1.64 -23.98 4.77
C TYR A 274 2.91 -24.76 4.40
N GLU A 275 3.62 -25.29 5.38
CA GLU A 275 4.79 -26.13 5.16
C GLU A 275 4.41 -27.54 4.70
N GLY A 276 5.29 -28.17 3.92
CA GLY A 276 5.08 -29.54 3.43
C GLY A 276 4.14 -29.70 2.23
N TYR A 277 3.43 -28.63 1.81
CA TYR A 277 2.58 -28.66 0.61
C TYR A 277 3.38 -28.27 -0.64
N PRO A 278 3.21 -28.97 -1.78
CA PRO A 278 3.74 -28.53 -3.06
C PRO A 278 3.12 -27.18 -3.43
N ARG A 279 3.89 -26.35 -4.13
CA ARG A 279 3.42 -25.04 -4.57
C ARG A 279 2.78 -25.14 -5.95
N LEU A 280 1.71 -24.36 -6.20
CA LEU A 280 1.02 -24.37 -7.48
C LEU A 280 1.98 -24.13 -8.65
N GLY A 281 2.97 -23.24 -8.51
CA GLY A 281 3.96 -22.99 -9.56
C GLY A 281 4.92 -24.13 -9.85
N GLU A 282 4.98 -25.16 -9.02
CA GLU A 282 5.74 -26.41 -9.26
C GLU A 282 4.92 -27.41 -10.07
N LEU A 283 3.59 -27.32 -10.03
CA LEU A 283 2.65 -28.24 -10.66
C LEU A 283 2.07 -27.70 -11.97
N ALA A 284 2.02 -26.38 -12.14
CA ALA A 284 1.38 -25.75 -13.29
C ALA A 284 2.00 -24.41 -13.65
N HIS A 285 1.81 -24.03 -14.91
CA HIS A 285 2.21 -22.72 -15.40
C HIS A 285 1.12 -21.68 -15.09
N VAL A 286 1.45 -20.64 -14.30
CA VAL A 286 0.58 -19.53 -13.97
C VAL A 286 1.00 -18.30 -14.75
N ARG A 287 0.10 -17.78 -15.60
CA ARG A 287 0.33 -16.60 -16.44
C ARG A 287 -0.78 -15.56 -16.26
N ILE A 288 -0.51 -14.34 -16.66
CA ILE A 288 -1.51 -13.28 -16.77
C ILE A 288 -2.12 -13.30 -18.17
N ALA A 289 -3.43 -13.17 -18.25
CA ALA A 289 -4.14 -13.07 -19.52
C ALA A 289 -3.92 -11.68 -20.14
N PRO A 290 -3.79 -11.57 -21.47
CA PRO A 290 -3.44 -10.32 -22.13
C PRO A 290 -4.58 -9.29 -22.04
N TRP A 291 -4.18 -8.03 -21.92
CA TRP A 291 -5.08 -6.91 -22.14
C TRP A 291 -5.03 -6.51 -23.61
N LEU A 292 -6.15 -6.67 -24.30
CA LEU A 292 -6.23 -6.43 -25.75
C LEU A 292 -6.70 -5.01 -26.11
N GLY A 293 -6.80 -4.12 -25.12
CA GLY A 293 -7.20 -2.73 -25.32
C GLY A 293 -8.69 -2.48 -25.17
N THR A 294 -9.16 -1.40 -25.80
CA THR A 294 -10.56 -0.98 -25.75
C THR A 294 -11.44 -1.99 -26.49
N HIS A 295 -12.57 -2.37 -25.88
CA HIS A 295 -13.55 -3.27 -26.49
C HIS A 295 -14.06 -2.75 -27.87
N GLY A 296 -14.30 -3.67 -28.78
CA GLY A 296 -14.72 -3.38 -30.16
C GLY A 296 -13.56 -3.00 -31.10
N ILE A 297 -12.29 -3.23 -30.67
CA ILE A 297 -11.10 -3.06 -31.51
C ILE A 297 -10.47 -4.43 -31.78
N PHE A 298 -9.69 -4.97 -30.83
CA PHE A 298 -9.11 -6.32 -30.89
C PHE A 298 -9.96 -7.39 -30.22
N VAL A 299 -10.92 -6.99 -29.39
CA VAL A 299 -11.97 -7.86 -28.84
C VAL A 299 -13.29 -7.38 -29.40
N VAL A 300 -13.94 -8.22 -30.20
CA VAL A 300 -15.19 -7.92 -30.92
C VAL A 300 -16.33 -8.82 -30.43
N ASP A 301 -17.57 -8.35 -30.59
CA ASP A 301 -18.77 -9.13 -30.34
C ASP A 301 -19.09 -10.11 -31.52
N GLU A 302 -20.08 -10.92 -31.31
CA GLU A 302 -20.49 -11.97 -32.27
C GLU A 302 -20.91 -11.37 -33.64
N ASP A 303 -21.61 -10.24 -33.61
CA ASP A 303 -22.09 -9.57 -34.87
C ASP A 303 -20.92 -9.03 -35.69
N THR A 304 -19.97 -8.38 -35.05
CA THR A 304 -18.74 -7.92 -35.71
C THR A 304 -17.90 -9.09 -36.19
N ALA A 305 -17.75 -10.15 -35.37
CA ALA A 305 -16.99 -11.36 -35.68
C ALA A 305 -17.56 -12.07 -36.94
N ALA A 306 -18.88 -12.05 -37.15
CA ALA A 306 -19.50 -12.64 -38.31
C ALA A 306 -19.05 -12.00 -39.66
N SER A 307 -18.56 -10.75 -39.61
CA SER A 307 -18.02 -10.03 -40.77
C SER A 307 -16.51 -10.19 -40.98
N LEU A 308 -15.81 -10.92 -40.10
CA LEU A 308 -14.37 -11.10 -40.12
C LEU A 308 -13.98 -12.56 -40.40
N PRO A 309 -12.79 -12.83 -40.97
CA PRO A 309 -12.32 -14.19 -41.21
C PRO A 309 -12.22 -15.01 -39.92
N ARG A 310 -12.87 -16.18 -39.89
CA ARG A 310 -13.00 -17.04 -38.73
C ARG A 310 -11.65 -17.62 -38.27
N ASP A 311 -10.73 -17.89 -39.15
CA ASP A 311 -9.39 -18.42 -38.91
C ASP A 311 -8.45 -17.41 -38.21
N GLU A 312 -8.77 -16.10 -38.31
CA GLU A 312 -8.06 -15.05 -37.60
C GLU A 312 -8.75 -14.65 -36.26
N LEU A 313 -9.81 -15.36 -35.87
CA LEU A 313 -10.56 -15.10 -34.64
C LEU A 313 -10.36 -16.23 -33.62
N VAL A 314 -10.18 -15.85 -32.36
CA VAL A 314 -10.11 -16.77 -31.22
C VAL A 314 -11.24 -16.40 -30.25
N ALA A 315 -12.06 -17.38 -29.86
CA ALA A 315 -13.05 -17.16 -28.81
C ALA A 315 -12.38 -16.64 -27.54
N ALA A 316 -12.93 -15.61 -26.92
CA ALA A 316 -12.33 -14.96 -25.76
C ALA A 316 -13.34 -14.90 -24.59
N VAL A 317 -12.80 -14.93 -23.37
CA VAL A 317 -13.62 -14.91 -22.14
C VAL A 317 -13.02 -13.99 -21.10
N ASP A 318 -13.91 -13.35 -20.36
CA ASP A 318 -13.61 -12.47 -19.23
C ASP A 318 -14.46 -12.87 -18.02
N THR A 319 -14.26 -12.23 -16.89
CA THR A 319 -15.06 -12.45 -15.67
C THR A 319 -16.56 -12.22 -15.86
N ASP A 320 -16.96 -11.32 -16.77
CA ASP A 320 -18.35 -11.05 -17.09
C ASP A 320 -19.05 -12.24 -17.79
N ASP A 321 -18.28 -13.19 -18.33
CA ASP A 321 -18.80 -14.39 -18.97
C ASP A 321 -19.04 -15.54 -17.97
N ILE A 322 -18.78 -15.30 -16.66
CA ILE A 322 -19.00 -16.26 -15.60
C ILE A 322 -20.41 -16.09 -15.04
N ILE A 323 -21.28 -17.07 -15.31
CA ILE A 323 -22.67 -17.08 -14.84
C ILE A 323 -22.85 -18.27 -13.88
N CYS A 324 -23.28 -18.00 -12.65
CA CYS A 324 -23.50 -19.03 -11.62
C CYS A 324 -22.30 -19.97 -11.43
N GLY A 325 -21.08 -19.44 -11.47
CA GLY A 325 -19.85 -20.22 -11.28
C GLY A 325 -19.44 -21.09 -12.49
N ARG A 326 -20.04 -20.89 -13.65
CA ARG A 326 -19.71 -21.58 -14.90
C ARG A 326 -19.43 -20.59 -16.02
N LEU A 327 -18.58 -21.00 -16.95
CA LEU A 327 -18.33 -20.23 -18.15
C LEU A 327 -19.54 -20.34 -19.10
N ALA A 328 -20.10 -19.18 -19.47
CA ALA A 328 -21.11 -19.11 -20.52
C ALA A 328 -20.47 -19.34 -21.91
N THR A 329 -21.28 -19.68 -22.91
CA THR A 329 -20.80 -19.76 -24.30
C THR A 329 -20.17 -18.42 -24.69
N PRO A 330 -18.92 -18.42 -25.19
CA PRO A 330 -18.22 -17.20 -25.55
C PRO A 330 -19.00 -16.41 -26.60
N LYS A 331 -19.26 -15.13 -26.33
CA LYS A 331 -19.93 -14.18 -27.25
C LYS A 331 -18.98 -13.08 -27.72
N ARG A 332 -17.70 -13.23 -27.39
CA ARG A 332 -16.64 -12.30 -27.79
C ARG A 332 -15.48 -13.05 -28.42
N TYR A 333 -14.83 -12.38 -29.37
CA TYR A 333 -13.73 -12.95 -30.14
C TYR A 333 -12.54 -12.00 -30.13
N ALA A 334 -11.34 -12.53 -29.91
CA ALA A 334 -10.09 -11.81 -30.04
C ALA A 334 -9.53 -11.95 -31.46
N ILE A 335 -9.14 -10.84 -32.07
CA ILE A 335 -8.51 -10.82 -33.39
C ILE A 335 -7.03 -11.23 -33.19
N ARG A 336 -6.64 -12.34 -33.82
CA ARG A 336 -5.28 -12.89 -33.76
C ARG A 336 -4.44 -12.29 -34.88
N THR A 337 -3.51 -11.39 -34.53
CA THR A 337 -2.58 -10.77 -35.48
C THR A 337 -1.14 -11.21 -35.21
N LEU A 338 -0.30 -11.17 -36.23
CA LEU A 338 1.13 -11.52 -36.13
C LEU A 338 1.99 -10.27 -36.24
N PRO A 339 3.11 -10.20 -35.48
CA PRO A 339 4.00 -9.04 -35.54
C PRO A 339 4.75 -8.90 -36.86
N THR A 340 4.93 -10.02 -37.59
CA THR A 340 5.72 -10.08 -38.83
C THR A 340 4.88 -9.94 -40.09
N THR A 341 3.58 -10.25 -40.02
CA THR A 341 2.68 -10.30 -41.18
C THR A 341 1.52 -9.35 -40.98
N GLN A 342 1.26 -8.53 -42.00
CA GLN A 342 0.10 -7.66 -42.01
C GLN A 342 -1.19 -8.50 -42.12
N PRO A 343 -2.22 -8.24 -41.33
CA PRO A 343 -3.50 -8.96 -41.43
C PRO A 343 -4.19 -8.77 -42.77
N CYS A 344 -5.20 -9.58 -43.01
CA CYS A 344 -6.03 -9.45 -44.21
C CYS A 344 -6.74 -8.11 -44.29
N GLU A 345 -7.25 -7.74 -45.48
CA GLU A 345 -7.89 -6.45 -45.78
C GLU A 345 -9.10 -6.20 -44.86
N ALA A 346 -9.91 -7.22 -44.58
CA ALA A 346 -11.09 -7.08 -43.70
C ALA A 346 -10.72 -6.65 -42.28
N ILE A 347 -9.69 -7.26 -41.70
CA ILE A 347 -9.19 -6.89 -40.38
C ILE A 347 -8.54 -5.52 -40.38
N LEU A 348 -7.75 -5.19 -41.39
CA LEU A 348 -7.15 -3.86 -41.54
C LEU A 348 -8.21 -2.76 -41.62
N ALA A 349 -9.25 -2.98 -42.42
CA ALA A 349 -10.38 -2.05 -42.55
C ALA A 349 -11.12 -1.88 -41.22
N HIS A 350 -11.34 -2.96 -40.46
CA HIS A 350 -11.94 -2.91 -39.14
C HIS A 350 -11.06 -2.11 -38.15
N LEU A 351 -9.78 -2.41 -38.08
CA LEU A 351 -8.84 -1.72 -37.18
C LEU A 351 -8.69 -0.24 -37.56
N THR A 352 -8.62 0.10 -38.84
CA THR A 352 -8.54 1.50 -39.30
C THR A 352 -9.74 2.31 -38.83
N ARG A 353 -10.94 1.74 -38.86
CA ARG A 353 -12.18 2.41 -38.41
C ARG A 353 -12.26 2.57 -36.92
N THR A 354 -11.66 1.65 -36.13
CA THR A 354 -11.89 1.54 -34.67
C THR A 354 -10.72 2.02 -33.82
N MET A 355 -9.49 2.06 -34.35
CA MET A 355 -8.27 2.34 -33.61
C MET A 355 -8.24 3.75 -32.95
N ASN A 356 -8.98 4.73 -33.50
CA ASN A 356 -9.09 6.06 -32.93
C ASN A 356 -9.65 6.04 -31.46
N ARG A 357 -10.44 5.01 -31.13
CA ARG A 357 -11.01 4.79 -29.80
C ARG A 357 -10.03 4.13 -28.80
N MET A 358 -8.86 3.66 -29.28
CA MET A 358 -7.88 3.02 -28.42
C MET A 358 -7.33 4.01 -27.39
N ALA A 359 -7.31 3.60 -26.12
CA ALA A 359 -6.69 4.38 -25.06
C ALA A 359 -5.20 4.66 -25.38
N ALA A 360 -4.69 5.83 -24.97
CA ALA A 360 -3.32 6.28 -25.27
C ALA A 360 -2.25 5.23 -24.89
N ARG A 361 -2.42 4.55 -23.72
CA ARG A 361 -1.52 3.48 -23.26
C ARG A 361 -1.49 2.26 -24.19
N GLY A 362 -2.49 2.06 -25.03
CA GLY A 362 -2.58 0.93 -25.96
C GLY A 362 -2.13 1.25 -27.38
N ARG A 363 -1.67 2.47 -27.67
CA ARG A 363 -1.25 2.93 -29.00
C ARG A 363 0.24 2.76 -29.28
N GLN A 364 0.89 1.82 -28.60
CA GLN A 364 2.32 1.56 -28.78
C GLN A 364 2.52 0.43 -29.81
N GLY A 365 3.53 0.57 -30.66
CA GLY A 365 3.88 -0.46 -31.66
C GLY A 365 3.10 -0.34 -32.98
N LYS A 366 3.01 -1.48 -33.70
CA LYS A 366 2.28 -1.55 -34.97
C LYS A 366 0.79 -1.47 -34.71
N PHE A 367 0.07 -0.66 -35.49
CA PHE A 367 -1.36 -0.39 -35.25
C PHE A 367 -2.26 -1.63 -35.37
N TRP A 368 -1.79 -2.70 -36.03
CA TRP A 368 -2.53 -3.96 -36.12
C TRP A 368 -2.19 -4.97 -35.02
N MET A 369 -1.32 -4.58 -34.06
CA MET A 369 -1.02 -5.42 -32.90
C MET A 369 -1.77 -4.94 -31.69
N PRO A 370 -2.37 -5.84 -30.89
CA PRO A 370 -2.97 -5.46 -29.62
C PRO A 370 -1.89 -4.97 -28.64
N PRO A 371 -2.28 -4.18 -27.63
CA PRO A 371 -1.34 -3.68 -26.61
C PRO A 371 -0.50 -4.79 -25.94
N GLU A 372 -1.12 -5.94 -25.70
CA GLU A 372 -0.46 -7.15 -25.22
C GLU A 372 -0.79 -8.29 -26.18
N SER A 373 0.24 -8.81 -26.84
CA SER A 373 0.07 -9.82 -27.88
C SER A 373 -0.12 -11.21 -27.28
N PHE A 374 -0.97 -12.02 -27.91
CA PHE A 374 -1.21 -13.41 -27.53
C PHE A 374 -0.90 -14.43 -28.66
N HIS A 375 -0.35 -14.00 -29.78
CA HIS A 375 -0.12 -14.86 -30.95
C HIS A 375 0.75 -16.10 -30.66
N ALA A 376 1.66 -15.99 -29.69
CA ALA A 376 2.54 -17.09 -29.25
C ALA A 376 1.95 -17.93 -28.10
N MET A 377 0.74 -17.62 -27.63
CA MET A 377 0.12 -18.40 -26.57
C MET A 377 -0.41 -19.72 -27.11
N ASP A 378 -0.02 -20.82 -26.47
CA ASP A 378 -0.64 -22.11 -26.70
C ASP A 378 -2.01 -22.18 -26.03
N LEU A 379 -3.05 -22.38 -26.80
CA LEU A 379 -4.43 -22.54 -26.39
C LEU A 379 -4.97 -23.94 -26.65
N SER A 380 -4.12 -24.89 -27.02
CA SER A 380 -4.53 -26.26 -27.34
C SER A 380 -4.99 -27.07 -26.11
N GLN A 381 -4.65 -26.60 -24.92
CA GLN A 381 -4.97 -27.28 -23.66
C GLN A 381 -6.07 -26.53 -22.89
N GLU A 382 -6.78 -27.31 -22.07
CA GLU A 382 -7.71 -26.76 -21.08
C GLU A 382 -6.95 -25.94 -20.03
N SER A 383 -7.56 -24.88 -19.52
CA SER A 383 -6.98 -24.01 -18.49
C SER A 383 -7.98 -23.64 -17.41
N LEU A 384 -7.48 -23.12 -16.27
CA LEU A 384 -8.32 -22.49 -15.26
C LEU A 384 -8.15 -20.97 -15.35
N LEU A 385 -9.27 -20.25 -15.46
CA LEU A 385 -9.32 -18.81 -15.29
C LEU A 385 -9.54 -18.49 -13.81
N VAL A 386 -8.68 -17.66 -13.23
CA VAL A 386 -8.83 -17.13 -11.87
C VAL A 386 -8.98 -15.60 -11.98
N PRO A 387 -10.10 -15.03 -11.51
CA PRO A 387 -10.27 -13.58 -11.50
C PRO A 387 -9.17 -12.89 -10.70
N ARG A 388 -8.59 -11.83 -11.25
CA ARG A 388 -7.53 -11.07 -10.59
C ARG A 388 -8.00 -10.37 -9.32
N ILE A 389 -9.28 -10.00 -9.26
CA ILE A 389 -9.93 -9.39 -8.09
C ILE A 389 -11.07 -10.31 -7.68
N ALA A 390 -10.94 -10.93 -6.52
CA ALA A 390 -11.91 -11.90 -6.01
C ALA A 390 -11.92 -11.93 -4.48
N LYS A 391 -12.95 -12.51 -3.88
CA LYS A 391 -13.03 -12.75 -2.41
C LYS A 391 -12.30 -14.01 -1.97
N SER A 392 -11.97 -14.89 -2.90
CA SER A 392 -11.22 -16.14 -2.70
C SER A 392 -10.58 -16.58 -4.01
N ALA A 393 -9.78 -17.62 -3.99
CA ALA A 393 -9.09 -18.15 -5.18
C ALA A 393 -10.01 -19.05 -6.02
N VAL A 394 -11.22 -18.58 -6.35
CA VAL A 394 -12.14 -19.31 -7.24
C VAL A 394 -11.57 -19.43 -8.64
N SER A 395 -11.77 -20.58 -9.28
CA SER A 395 -11.35 -20.82 -10.65
C SER A 395 -12.49 -21.33 -11.50
N ILE A 396 -12.41 -21.10 -12.81
CA ILE A 396 -13.38 -21.53 -13.82
C ILE A 396 -12.62 -22.25 -14.92
N ARG A 397 -13.11 -23.40 -15.34
CA ARG A 397 -12.55 -24.13 -16.49
C ARG A 397 -12.80 -23.41 -17.79
N VAL A 398 -11.75 -23.29 -18.58
CA VAL A 398 -11.75 -22.69 -19.91
C VAL A 398 -11.36 -23.77 -20.91
N PRO A 399 -12.23 -24.10 -21.87
CA PRO A 399 -11.95 -25.16 -22.83
C PRO A 399 -10.80 -24.80 -23.78
N PRO A 400 -10.20 -25.81 -24.46
CA PRO A 400 -9.20 -25.56 -25.49
C PRO A 400 -9.72 -24.58 -26.58
N GLY A 401 -8.83 -23.77 -27.13
CA GLY A 401 -9.17 -22.80 -28.17
C GLY A 401 -9.80 -21.50 -27.66
N VAL A 402 -9.99 -21.35 -26.35
CA VAL A 402 -10.58 -20.13 -25.76
C VAL A 402 -9.51 -19.34 -25.00
N LEU A 403 -9.45 -18.03 -25.26
CA LEU A 403 -8.47 -17.11 -24.66
C LEU A 403 -9.06 -16.36 -23.47
N PRO A 404 -8.54 -16.55 -22.24
CA PRO A 404 -8.78 -15.63 -21.14
C PRO A 404 -8.18 -14.25 -21.45
N ILE A 405 -8.89 -13.15 -21.10
CA ILE A 405 -8.45 -11.77 -21.35
C ILE A 405 -8.48 -10.90 -20.10
N ASN A 406 -8.10 -9.62 -20.25
CA ASN A 406 -8.24 -8.53 -19.26
C ASN A 406 -7.49 -8.75 -17.95
N HIS A 407 -6.24 -9.23 -18.04
CA HIS A 407 -5.36 -9.46 -16.90
C HIS A 407 -5.89 -10.48 -15.87
N ASN A 408 -6.87 -11.29 -16.20
CA ASN A 408 -7.22 -12.46 -15.40
C ASN A 408 -6.02 -13.41 -15.33
N LEU A 409 -5.99 -14.26 -14.32
CA LEU A 409 -4.92 -15.25 -14.21
C LEU A 409 -5.36 -16.53 -14.90
N SER A 410 -4.43 -17.14 -15.63
CA SER A 410 -4.65 -18.42 -16.32
C SER A 410 -3.67 -19.45 -15.80
N ILE A 411 -4.18 -20.64 -15.46
CA ILE A 411 -3.39 -21.77 -14.97
C ILE A 411 -3.49 -22.89 -16.00
N VAL A 412 -2.35 -23.38 -16.47
CA VAL A 412 -2.23 -24.51 -17.41
C VAL A 412 -1.37 -25.58 -16.75
N ALA A 413 -1.90 -26.79 -16.61
CA ALA A 413 -1.16 -27.94 -16.09
C ALA A 413 -0.66 -28.85 -17.22
N ALA A 414 0.27 -29.72 -16.91
CA ALA A 414 0.83 -30.66 -17.89
C ALA A 414 -0.18 -31.72 -18.35
N ASP A 415 -1.17 -32.03 -17.49
CA ASP A 415 -2.19 -33.03 -17.75
C ASP A 415 -3.54 -32.63 -17.08
N PRO A 416 -4.67 -33.24 -17.55
CA PRO A 416 -6.01 -32.91 -17.03
C PRO A 416 -6.23 -33.32 -15.56
N ASP A 417 -5.58 -34.36 -15.07
CA ASP A 417 -5.73 -34.83 -13.69
C ASP A 417 -5.09 -33.85 -12.71
N THR A 418 -3.88 -33.37 -13.04
CA THR A 418 -3.23 -32.27 -12.30
C THR A 418 -4.07 -31.00 -12.31
N LEU A 419 -4.67 -30.64 -13.44
CA LEU A 419 -5.55 -29.46 -13.53
C LEU A 419 -6.78 -29.62 -12.62
N THR A 420 -7.40 -30.81 -12.58
CA THR A 420 -8.53 -31.13 -11.72
C THR A 420 -8.16 -31.05 -10.24
N ARG A 421 -7.00 -31.56 -9.86
CA ARG A 421 -6.48 -31.45 -8.49
C ARG A 421 -6.25 -30.00 -8.09
N ILE A 422 -5.67 -29.18 -8.97
CA ILE A 422 -5.48 -27.75 -8.73
C ILE A 422 -6.81 -27.02 -8.55
N GLU A 423 -7.82 -27.30 -9.41
CA GLU A 423 -9.15 -26.71 -9.30
C GLU A 423 -9.80 -26.99 -7.94
N ALA A 424 -9.74 -28.24 -7.50
CA ALA A 424 -10.26 -28.62 -6.18
C ALA A 424 -9.49 -27.92 -5.04
N ALA A 425 -8.15 -27.87 -5.15
CA ALA A 425 -7.32 -27.21 -4.15
C ALA A 425 -7.57 -25.70 -4.05
N LEU A 426 -7.80 -24.99 -5.17
CA LEU A 426 -8.14 -23.57 -5.17
C LEU A 426 -9.45 -23.26 -4.41
N SER A 427 -10.38 -24.19 -4.41
CA SER A 427 -11.65 -24.08 -3.67
C SER A 427 -11.57 -24.52 -2.21
N SER A 428 -10.39 -24.96 -1.75
CA SER A 428 -10.19 -25.49 -0.40
C SER A 428 -10.15 -24.39 0.67
N PRO A 429 -10.44 -24.74 1.95
CA PRO A 429 -10.22 -23.82 3.07
C PRO A 429 -8.76 -23.36 3.20
N LEU A 430 -7.79 -24.21 2.85
CA LEU A 430 -6.36 -23.89 2.88
C LEU A 430 -6.03 -22.76 1.90
N ALA A 431 -6.52 -22.85 0.66
CA ALA A 431 -6.32 -21.81 -0.35
C ALA A 431 -7.03 -20.50 0.03
N THR A 432 -8.23 -20.59 0.60
CA THR A 432 -8.97 -19.43 1.10
C THR A 432 -8.17 -18.72 2.21
N GLN A 433 -7.65 -19.47 3.17
CA GLN A 433 -6.83 -18.92 4.24
C GLN A 433 -5.53 -18.32 3.70
N TRP A 434 -4.86 -19.00 2.75
CA TRP A 434 -3.68 -18.48 2.07
C TRP A 434 -3.93 -17.11 1.43
N VAL A 435 -5.05 -16.97 0.70
CA VAL A 435 -5.42 -15.70 0.09
C VAL A 435 -5.66 -14.62 1.16
N GLN A 436 -6.33 -14.96 2.26
CA GLN A 436 -6.57 -14.02 3.36
C GLN A 436 -5.28 -13.57 4.05
N ASP A 437 -4.32 -14.45 4.16
CA ASP A 437 -3.04 -14.21 4.84
C ASP A 437 -2.05 -13.41 3.97
N TYR A 438 -1.98 -13.72 2.67
CA TYR A 438 -0.90 -13.21 1.81
C TYR A 438 -1.35 -12.25 0.71
N ALA A 439 -2.62 -12.25 0.29
CA ALA A 439 -3.06 -11.38 -0.79
C ALA A 439 -3.29 -9.94 -0.31
N PRO A 440 -2.93 -8.94 -1.14
CA PRO A 440 -3.28 -7.55 -0.87
C PRO A 440 -4.80 -7.38 -0.79
N ARG A 441 -5.27 -6.80 0.30
CA ARG A 441 -6.69 -6.54 0.55
C ARG A 441 -7.16 -5.31 -0.22
N LEU A 442 -8.37 -5.39 -0.75
CA LEU A 442 -9.06 -4.31 -1.43
C LEU A 442 -10.36 -3.97 -0.70
N GLU A 443 -11.00 -2.87 -1.09
CA GLU A 443 -12.29 -2.44 -0.56
C GLU A 443 -13.38 -3.49 -0.78
N GLY A 444 -14.34 -3.62 0.14
CA GLY A 444 -15.46 -4.58 0.03
C GLY A 444 -15.09 -6.03 0.31
N GLY A 445 -13.95 -6.30 0.93
CA GLY A 445 -13.51 -7.67 1.27
C GLY A 445 -12.93 -8.45 0.08
N TYR A 446 -12.57 -7.75 -0.99
CA TYR A 446 -11.87 -8.35 -2.12
C TYR A 446 -10.36 -8.41 -1.89
N PHE A 447 -9.72 -9.30 -2.64
CA PHE A 447 -8.26 -9.48 -2.67
C PHE A 447 -7.73 -9.28 -4.08
N SER A 448 -6.50 -8.78 -4.20
CA SER A 448 -5.78 -8.70 -5.46
C SER A 448 -4.91 -9.94 -5.63
N LEU A 449 -5.32 -10.83 -6.51
CA LEU A 449 -4.56 -12.03 -6.86
C LEU A 449 -3.51 -11.70 -7.92
N THR A 450 -2.31 -12.24 -7.78
CA THR A 450 -1.20 -12.06 -8.71
C THR A 450 -0.61 -13.40 -9.10
N THR A 451 0.10 -13.44 -10.23
CA THR A 451 0.81 -14.66 -10.64
C THR A 451 1.84 -15.11 -9.59
N THR A 452 2.54 -14.16 -8.96
CA THR A 452 3.52 -14.44 -7.89
C THR A 452 2.86 -15.06 -6.67
N LEU A 453 1.69 -14.52 -6.26
CA LEU A 453 0.94 -15.05 -5.13
C LEU A 453 0.45 -16.47 -5.44
N LEU A 454 -0.21 -16.68 -6.59
CA LEU A 454 -0.74 -17.99 -6.96
C LEU A 454 0.34 -19.05 -7.13
N ARG A 455 1.51 -18.71 -7.71
CA ARG A 455 2.62 -19.67 -7.81
C ARG A 455 3.10 -20.21 -6.46
N LYS A 456 2.96 -19.42 -5.40
CA LYS A 456 3.34 -19.79 -4.02
C LYS A 456 2.21 -20.46 -3.25
N LEU A 457 0.99 -20.53 -3.80
CA LEU A 457 -0.19 -21.10 -3.13
C LEU A 457 0.05 -22.60 -2.86
N PRO A 458 -0.17 -23.06 -1.61
CA PRO A 458 -0.02 -24.47 -1.24
C PRO A 458 -1.16 -25.30 -1.84
N ILE A 459 -0.84 -26.43 -2.44
CA ILE A 459 -1.80 -27.36 -3.03
C ILE A 459 -1.91 -28.58 -2.11
N ALA A 460 -3.07 -28.67 -1.40
CA ALA A 460 -3.39 -29.88 -0.67
C ALA A 460 -3.68 -31.06 -1.65
N ASN A 461 -3.34 -32.26 -1.20
CA ASN A 461 -3.60 -33.49 -1.99
C ASN A 461 -5.10 -33.82 -2.01
#